data_97dcbb01e8f3a2636bbbcf06f839fc49
#
_entry.id   97dcbb01e8f3a2636bbbcf06f839fc49
#
_cell.length_a   1.000
_cell.length_b   1.000
_cell.length_c   1.000
_cell.angle_alpha   90.00
_cell.angle_beta   90.00
_cell.angle_gamma   90.00
#
_symmetry.space_group_name_H-M   'P 1'
#
loop_
_entity.id
_entity.type
_entity.pdbx_description
1 polymer ?
#
loop_
_entity_poly.entity_id
_entity_poly.type
_entity_poly.pdbx_seq_one_letter_code
_entity_poly.pdbx_strand_id
1 'polypeptide(L)'
;MTSPKLRPLRTSWSKALNRFARIDCLANNAGVFIGKPFTDYTLDEYALITSVNLAGFFHLTQFVIGLMATQGSGHVVNVTTSLVDKANSKRPTALPALTKGGLAAVTRSLAIEYASRGIRVNAVALGVIRTRDDPASYTGMADLHPLGRLGEISDVVDGVLYLERATFVTGETLHIDGGQAAGR
;
A
#
# COMPACT_ATOMS: atom_id res chain seq x y z
N MET A 1 0.80 7.95 -28.22
CA MET A 1 1.39 9.08 -27.45
C MET A 1 1.77 8.58 -26.07
N THR A 2 3.05 8.39 -25.78
CA THR A 2 3.54 7.91 -24.46
C THR A 2 3.70 9.13 -23.54
N SER A 3 2.97 9.15 -22.43
CA SER A 3 3.07 10.22 -21.42
C SER A 3 4.53 10.37 -20.95
N PRO A 4 5.07 11.60 -20.89
CA PRO A 4 6.45 11.86 -20.46
C PRO A 4 6.77 11.35 -19.04
N LYS A 5 5.76 11.20 -18.17
CA LYS A 5 5.89 10.74 -16.77
C LYS A 5 6.12 9.23 -16.62
N LEU A 6 5.91 8.44 -17.67
CA LEU A 6 6.10 6.97 -17.64
C LEU A 6 7.53 6.54 -18.07
N ARG A 7 8.33 7.42 -18.65
CA ARG A 7 9.70 7.11 -19.09
C ARG A 7 10.64 6.63 -17.96
N PRO A 8 10.75 7.31 -16.79
CA PRO A 8 11.69 6.87 -15.73
C PRO A 8 11.30 5.54 -15.10
N LEU A 9 10.01 5.24 -14.96
CA LEU A 9 9.54 3.94 -14.47
C LEU A 9 9.98 2.81 -15.41
N ARG A 10 9.74 2.94 -16.73
CA ARG A 10 10.16 1.94 -17.72
C ARG A 10 11.67 1.65 -17.68
N THR A 11 12.51 2.66 -17.45
CA THR A 11 13.97 2.52 -17.45
C THR A 11 14.48 1.73 -16.23
N SER A 12 13.89 1.91 -15.05
CA SER A 12 14.27 1.17 -13.83
C SER A 12 13.87 -0.31 -13.91
N TRP A 13 12.66 -0.60 -14.43
CA TRP A 13 12.16 -1.98 -14.56
C TRP A 13 12.85 -2.78 -15.66
N SER A 14 13.23 -2.13 -16.77
CA SER A 14 14.01 -2.80 -17.80
C SER A 14 15.37 -3.28 -17.27
N LYS A 15 16.00 -2.51 -16.37
CA LYS A 15 17.26 -2.94 -15.74
C LYS A 15 17.07 -4.17 -14.84
N ALA A 16 16.00 -4.19 -14.03
CA ALA A 16 15.68 -5.33 -13.17
C ALA A 16 15.39 -6.59 -14.00
N LEU A 17 14.55 -6.46 -15.02
CA LEU A 17 14.21 -7.58 -15.92
C LEU A 17 15.42 -8.07 -16.70
N ASN A 18 16.28 -7.17 -17.20
CA ASN A 18 17.50 -7.55 -17.90
C ASN A 18 18.48 -8.30 -16.99
N ARG A 19 18.44 -8.03 -15.67
CA ARG A 19 19.35 -8.68 -14.71
C ARG A 19 18.80 -9.99 -14.15
N PHE A 20 17.49 -10.04 -13.85
CA PHE A 20 16.88 -11.14 -13.10
C PHE A 20 15.87 -11.96 -13.92
N ALA A 21 15.48 -11.49 -15.09
CA ALA A 21 14.54 -12.11 -16.02
C ALA A 21 13.11 -12.32 -15.47
N ARG A 22 12.85 -12.01 -14.18
CA ARG A 22 11.56 -12.21 -13.52
C ARG A 22 11.30 -11.22 -12.41
N ILE A 23 10.04 -11.11 -12.00
CA ILE A 23 9.59 -10.39 -10.80
C ILE A 23 8.66 -11.32 -10.03
N ASP A 24 9.03 -11.67 -8.81
CA ASP A 24 8.27 -12.60 -7.98
C ASP A 24 7.32 -11.89 -7.01
N CYS A 25 7.74 -10.73 -6.51
CA CYS A 25 6.95 -9.93 -5.59
C CYS A 25 6.97 -8.44 -5.97
N LEU A 26 5.81 -7.79 -5.90
CA LEU A 26 5.65 -6.35 -6.00
C LEU A 26 5.07 -5.79 -4.70
N ALA A 27 5.83 -4.97 -3.98
CA ALA A 27 5.31 -4.20 -2.86
C ALA A 27 4.96 -2.77 -3.30
N ASN A 28 3.67 -2.46 -3.38
CA ASN A 28 3.17 -1.12 -3.65
C ASN A 28 3.20 -0.27 -2.36
N ASN A 29 4.41 0.14 -1.98
CA ASN A 29 4.66 0.91 -0.76
C ASN A 29 4.64 2.42 -0.99
N ALA A 30 5.01 2.90 -2.18
CA ALA A 30 5.04 4.32 -2.48
C ALA A 30 3.70 4.99 -2.20
N GLY A 31 3.71 6.08 -1.43
CA GLY A 31 2.48 6.78 -1.08
C GLY A 31 2.74 8.13 -0.43
N VAL A 32 1.78 9.03 -0.62
CA VAL A 32 1.73 10.35 0.03
C VAL A 32 0.56 10.37 0.99
N PHE A 33 0.80 10.91 2.19
CA PHE A 33 -0.21 11.09 3.22
C PHE A 33 -0.23 12.56 3.64
N ILE A 34 -1.39 13.22 3.48
CA ILE A 34 -1.66 14.57 3.98
C ILE A 34 -2.98 14.49 4.73
N GLY A 35 -2.96 14.70 6.04
CA GLY A 35 -4.16 14.68 6.88
C GLY A 35 -4.57 16.09 7.25
N LYS A 36 -5.78 16.52 6.85
CA LYS A 36 -6.39 17.80 7.20
C LYS A 36 -7.89 17.78 6.90
N PRO A 37 -8.69 18.79 7.36
CA PRO A 37 -10.11 18.91 7.03
C PRO A 37 -10.35 18.80 5.52
N PHE A 38 -11.44 18.13 5.13
CA PHE A 38 -11.72 17.83 3.72
C PHE A 38 -11.82 19.08 2.85
N THR A 39 -12.41 20.16 3.39
CA THR A 39 -12.57 21.45 2.70
C THR A 39 -11.27 22.20 2.45
N ASP A 40 -10.20 21.84 3.16
CA ASP A 40 -8.94 22.58 3.13
C ASP A 40 -7.92 22.00 2.13
N TYR A 41 -8.26 20.86 1.48
CA TYR A 41 -7.40 20.31 0.43
C TYR A 41 -7.36 21.21 -0.80
N THR A 42 -6.15 21.50 -1.26
CA THR A 42 -5.95 22.18 -2.55
C THR A 42 -6.04 21.20 -3.72
N LEU A 43 -6.27 21.72 -4.93
CA LEU A 43 -6.23 20.90 -6.14
C LEU A 43 -4.85 20.27 -6.38
N ASP A 44 -3.76 20.98 -6.00
CA ASP A 44 -2.40 20.45 -6.15
C ASP A 44 -2.15 19.27 -5.20
N GLU A 45 -2.62 19.34 -3.96
CA GLU A 45 -2.54 18.22 -3.01
C GLU A 45 -3.37 17.02 -3.47
N TYR A 46 -4.58 17.27 -3.98
CA TYR A 46 -5.39 16.23 -4.58
C TYR A 46 -4.68 15.58 -5.78
N ALA A 47 -4.13 16.39 -6.68
CA ALA A 47 -3.37 15.90 -7.83
C ALA A 47 -2.12 15.11 -7.41
N LEU A 48 -1.38 15.59 -6.41
CA LEU A 48 -0.22 14.91 -5.85
C LEU A 48 -0.60 13.53 -5.27
N ILE A 49 -1.56 13.49 -4.36
CA ILE A 49 -1.98 12.25 -3.69
C ILE A 49 -2.52 11.24 -4.71
N THR A 50 -3.39 11.65 -5.63
CA THR A 50 -3.97 10.75 -6.62
C THR A 50 -2.94 10.28 -7.65
N SER A 51 -2.00 11.14 -8.06
CA SER A 51 -0.95 10.75 -8.99
C SER A 51 0.00 9.69 -8.41
N VAL A 52 0.34 9.79 -7.13
CA VAL A 52 1.23 8.83 -6.47
C VAL A 52 0.45 7.59 -6.04
N ASN A 53 -0.62 7.75 -5.26
CA ASN A 53 -1.29 6.63 -4.61
C ASN A 53 -2.17 5.81 -5.58
N LEU A 54 -2.74 6.42 -6.60
CA LEU A 54 -3.64 5.72 -7.55
C LEU A 54 -2.99 5.53 -8.92
N ALA A 55 -2.55 6.59 -9.60
CA ALA A 55 -1.99 6.45 -10.93
C ALA A 55 -0.65 5.68 -10.91
N GLY A 56 0.22 5.96 -9.92
CA GLY A 56 1.46 5.21 -9.71
C GLY A 56 1.21 3.72 -9.46
N PHE A 57 0.29 3.42 -8.55
CA PHE A 57 -0.16 2.05 -8.29
C PHE A 57 -0.68 1.38 -9.57
N PHE A 58 -1.62 2.01 -10.27
CA PHE A 58 -2.28 1.44 -11.45
C PHE A 58 -1.27 1.06 -12.53
N HIS A 59 -0.42 2.00 -12.95
CA HIS A 59 0.53 1.77 -14.03
C HIS A 59 1.56 0.70 -13.68
N LEU A 60 2.08 0.73 -12.45
CA LEU A 60 3.08 -0.24 -12.00
C LEU A 60 2.48 -1.64 -11.88
N THR A 61 1.34 -1.76 -11.23
CA THR A 61 0.68 -3.04 -10.98
C THR A 61 0.21 -3.67 -12.29
N GLN A 62 -0.37 -2.89 -13.21
CA GLN A 62 -0.77 -3.37 -14.54
C GLN A 62 0.42 -3.98 -15.30
N PHE A 63 1.56 -3.30 -15.29
CA PHE A 63 2.76 -3.79 -15.96
C PHE A 63 3.30 -5.08 -15.31
N VAL A 64 3.44 -5.09 -13.97
CA VAL A 64 4.03 -6.22 -13.25
C VAL A 64 3.10 -7.44 -13.27
N ILE A 65 1.79 -7.26 -13.10
CA ILE A 65 0.84 -8.39 -13.22
C ILE A 65 0.88 -9.00 -14.62
N GLY A 66 1.03 -8.20 -15.68
CA GLY A 66 1.21 -8.70 -17.04
C GLY A 66 2.42 -9.63 -17.17
N LEU A 67 3.55 -9.29 -16.53
CA LEU A 67 4.74 -10.14 -16.48
C LEU A 67 4.51 -11.40 -15.65
N MET A 68 3.96 -11.27 -14.45
CA MET A 68 3.64 -12.38 -13.55
C MET A 68 2.67 -13.38 -14.20
N ALA A 69 1.68 -12.89 -14.97
CA ALA A 69 0.75 -13.73 -15.72
C ALA A 69 1.43 -14.58 -16.81
N THR A 70 2.50 -14.05 -17.41
CA THR A 70 3.34 -14.82 -18.35
C THR A 70 4.25 -15.81 -17.62
N GLN A 71 4.71 -15.45 -16.41
CA GLN A 71 5.51 -16.34 -15.56
C GLN A 71 4.69 -17.49 -14.94
N GLY A 72 3.35 -17.34 -14.86
CA GLY A 72 2.45 -18.28 -14.18
C GLY A 72 2.56 -18.24 -12.65
N SER A 73 3.19 -17.20 -12.09
CA SER A 73 3.35 -17.05 -10.63
C SER A 73 3.68 -15.61 -10.26
N GLY A 74 3.26 -15.16 -9.08
CA GLY A 74 3.62 -13.86 -8.54
C GLY A 74 2.85 -13.49 -7.27
N HIS A 75 3.31 -12.44 -6.60
CA HIS A 75 2.64 -11.89 -5.44
C HIS A 75 2.66 -10.36 -5.46
N VAL A 76 1.52 -9.74 -5.23
CA VAL A 76 1.40 -8.28 -5.06
C VAL A 76 0.97 -7.97 -3.63
N VAL A 77 1.70 -7.09 -2.95
CA VAL A 77 1.36 -6.58 -1.61
C VAL A 77 1.10 -5.08 -1.70
N ASN A 78 -0.11 -4.68 -1.35
CA ASN A 78 -0.50 -3.27 -1.33
C ASN A 78 -0.40 -2.70 0.08
N VAL A 79 0.26 -1.56 0.25
CA VAL A 79 0.32 -0.87 1.55
C VAL A 79 -0.85 0.10 1.66
N THR A 80 -1.77 -0.19 2.59
CA THR A 80 -2.95 0.60 2.92
C THR A 80 -2.85 1.19 4.34
N THR A 81 -3.94 1.55 4.95
CA THR A 81 -4.00 2.10 6.32
C THR A 81 -5.24 1.61 7.04
N SER A 82 -5.14 1.36 8.33
CA SER A 82 -6.27 1.01 9.21
C SER A 82 -7.35 2.10 9.27
N LEU A 83 -7.04 3.33 8.84
CA LEU A 83 -8.02 4.43 8.75
C LEU A 83 -9.08 4.20 7.67
N VAL A 84 -8.89 3.23 6.77
CA VAL A 84 -9.92 2.79 5.81
C VAL A 84 -11.04 2.05 6.53
N ASP A 85 -10.68 1.22 7.50
CA ASP A 85 -11.62 0.37 8.23
C ASP A 85 -12.20 1.09 9.43
N LYS A 86 -11.40 1.95 10.08
CA LYS A 86 -11.82 2.72 11.26
C LYS A 86 -11.33 4.16 11.19
N ALA A 87 -12.22 5.06 10.83
CA ALA A 87 -11.96 6.50 10.87
C ALA A 87 -11.71 7.01 12.30
N ASN A 88 -10.91 8.05 12.43
CA ASN A 88 -10.58 8.66 13.72
C ASN A 88 -11.07 10.11 13.76
N SER A 89 -11.92 10.44 14.73
CA SER A 89 -12.51 11.78 14.87
C SER A 89 -11.49 12.89 15.16
N LYS A 90 -10.33 12.55 15.72
CA LYS A 90 -9.26 13.51 16.03
C LYS A 90 -8.27 13.70 14.87
N ARG A 91 -8.42 12.94 13.78
CA ARG A 91 -7.51 12.98 12.64
C ARG A 91 -8.29 12.97 11.33
N PRO A 92 -8.55 14.14 10.75
CA PRO A 92 -9.23 14.22 9.47
C PRO A 92 -8.31 13.66 8.36
N THR A 93 -8.73 12.58 7.71
CA THR A 93 -7.94 11.82 6.75
C THR A 93 -8.75 11.32 5.55
N ALA A 94 -9.80 12.07 5.19
CA ALA A 94 -10.73 11.64 4.15
C ALA A 94 -10.06 11.38 2.79
N LEU A 95 -9.13 12.24 2.35
CA LEU A 95 -8.44 12.05 1.08
C LEU A 95 -7.42 10.88 1.09
N PRO A 96 -6.60 10.69 2.14
CA PRO A 96 -5.85 9.43 2.32
C PRO A 96 -6.74 8.19 2.34
N ALA A 97 -7.87 8.22 3.06
CA ALA A 97 -8.81 7.10 3.11
C ALA A 97 -9.43 6.80 1.74
N LEU A 98 -9.77 7.81 0.95
CA LEU A 98 -10.28 7.65 -0.41
C LEU A 98 -9.27 6.87 -1.29
N THR A 99 -8.00 7.28 -1.29
CA THR A 99 -6.99 6.64 -2.15
C THR A 99 -6.58 5.27 -1.64
N LYS A 100 -6.33 5.12 -0.34
CA LYS A 100 -5.94 3.85 0.27
C LYS A 100 -7.11 2.85 0.36
N GLY A 101 -8.34 3.34 0.50
CA GLY A 101 -9.56 2.53 0.40
C GLY A 101 -9.74 1.93 -1.00
N GLY A 102 -9.41 2.69 -2.04
CA GLY A 102 -9.33 2.19 -3.42
C GLY A 102 -8.35 1.02 -3.55
N LEU A 103 -7.16 1.12 -2.92
CA LEU A 103 -6.18 0.04 -2.93
C LEU A 103 -6.68 -1.20 -2.16
N ALA A 104 -7.36 -1.03 -1.03
CA ALA A 104 -7.96 -2.14 -0.28
C ALA A 104 -9.04 -2.86 -1.10
N ALA A 105 -9.91 -2.11 -1.79
CA ALA A 105 -10.95 -2.68 -2.64
C ALA A 105 -10.37 -3.43 -3.84
N VAL A 106 -9.43 -2.83 -4.57
CA VAL A 106 -8.83 -3.45 -5.77
C VAL A 106 -7.97 -4.66 -5.44
N THR A 107 -7.43 -4.77 -4.23
CA THR A 107 -6.72 -5.96 -3.74
C THR A 107 -7.57 -7.22 -3.90
N ARG A 108 -8.82 -7.18 -3.44
CA ARG A 108 -9.76 -8.31 -3.56
C ARG A 108 -10.11 -8.60 -5.01
N SER A 109 -10.36 -7.56 -5.81
CA SER A 109 -10.70 -7.73 -7.22
C SER A 109 -9.57 -8.40 -8.00
N LEU A 110 -8.34 -7.90 -7.86
CA LEU A 110 -7.17 -8.49 -8.54
C LEU A 110 -6.84 -9.88 -8.02
N ALA A 111 -7.05 -10.16 -6.72
CA ALA A 111 -6.84 -11.49 -6.16
C ALA A 111 -7.72 -12.54 -6.85
N ILE A 112 -8.99 -12.24 -7.07
CA ILE A 112 -9.93 -13.15 -7.76
C ILE A 112 -9.64 -13.22 -9.27
N GLU A 113 -9.37 -12.07 -9.90
CA GLU A 113 -9.12 -11.97 -11.34
C GLU A 113 -7.90 -12.78 -11.78
N TYR A 114 -6.84 -12.81 -10.96
CA TYR A 114 -5.56 -13.42 -11.32
C TYR A 114 -5.21 -14.71 -10.57
N ALA A 115 -6.09 -15.23 -9.71
CA ALA A 115 -5.84 -16.47 -8.97
C ALA A 115 -5.55 -17.66 -9.90
N SER A 116 -6.30 -17.80 -11.00
CA SER A 116 -6.12 -18.88 -11.98
C SER A 116 -4.78 -18.77 -12.76
N ARG A 117 -4.12 -17.62 -12.68
CA ARG A 117 -2.79 -17.38 -13.26
C ARG A 117 -1.64 -17.57 -12.24
N GLY A 118 -1.94 -18.10 -11.05
CA GLY A 118 -0.96 -18.32 -10.00
C GLY A 118 -0.47 -17.04 -9.31
N ILE A 119 -1.23 -15.94 -9.41
CA ILE A 119 -0.87 -14.65 -8.81
C ILE A 119 -1.73 -14.42 -7.57
N ARG A 120 -1.08 -14.13 -6.45
CA ARG A 120 -1.73 -13.71 -5.21
C ARG A 120 -1.67 -12.20 -5.08
N VAL A 121 -2.71 -11.59 -4.52
CA VAL A 121 -2.76 -10.15 -4.25
C VAL A 121 -3.30 -9.95 -2.85
N ASN A 122 -2.51 -9.32 -1.97
CA ASN A 122 -2.88 -9.04 -0.60
C ASN A 122 -2.58 -7.58 -0.24
N ALA A 123 -3.03 -7.14 0.90
CA ALA A 123 -2.72 -5.82 1.44
C ALA A 123 -2.21 -5.93 2.88
N VAL A 124 -1.45 -4.94 3.30
CA VAL A 124 -1.17 -4.65 4.72
C VAL A 124 -1.81 -3.31 5.07
N ALA A 125 -2.64 -3.29 6.12
CA ALA A 125 -3.26 -2.08 6.65
C ALA A 125 -2.47 -1.61 7.86
N LEU A 126 -1.77 -0.48 7.71
CA LEU A 126 -0.84 0.02 8.72
C LEU A 126 -1.53 0.99 9.69
N GLY A 127 -1.18 0.88 10.96
CA GLY A 127 -1.31 1.95 11.93
C GLY A 127 -0.24 3.03 11.72
N VAL A 128 0.13 3.75 12.76
CA VAL A 128 1.24 4.72 12.72
C VAL A 128 2.56 3.99 12.92
N ILE A 129 3.40 4.02 11.88
CA ILE A 129 4.71 3.38 11.88
C ILE A 129 5.80 4.45 12.04
N ARG A 130 6.77 4.19 12.89
CA ARG A 130 7.92 5.07 13.08
C ARG A 130 8.86 4.95 11.87
N THR A 131 8.89 5.98 11.04
CA THR A 131 9.73 6.05 9.84
C THR A 131 10.76 7.19 9.87
N ARG A 132 10.74 8.02 10.93
CA ARG A 132 11.63 9.17 11.12
C ARG A 132 12.17 9.15 12.54
N ASP A 133 13.38 9.67 12.71
CA ASP A 133 14.05 9.80 14.01
C ASP A 133 13.62 11.06 14.80
N ASP A 134 12.55 11.75 14.36
CA ASP A 134 12.01 12.92 15.05
C ASP A 134 10.83 12.52 15.96
N PRO A 135 11.03 12.39 17.29
CA PRO A 135 9.98 12.03 18.23
C PRO A 135 8.79 13.01 18.24
N ALA A 136 9.04 14.29 17.94
CA ALA A 136 8.00 15.33 17.95
C ALA A 136 6.92 15.06 16.89
N SER A 137 7.31 14.45 15.77
CA SER A 137 6.38 14.05 14.69
C SER A 137 5.34 13.02 15.12
N TYR A 138 5.56 12.32 16.25
CA TYR A 138 4.71 11.21 16.72
C TYR A 138 4.04 11.47 18.07
N THR A 139 4.12 12.71 18.59
CA THR A 139 3.54 13.05 19.90
C THR A 139 2.05 12.65 19.96
N GLY A 140 1.67 11.88 20.98
CA GLY A 140 0.30 11.41 21.21
C GLY A 140 -0.20 10.38 20.19
N MET A 141 0.64 9.89 19.29
CA MET A 141 0.21 8.91 18.28
C MET A 141 0.22 7.47 18.79
N ALA A 142 1.02 7.16 19.80
CA ALA A 142 1.04 5.84 20.45
C ALA A 142 -0.33 5.47 21.01
N ASP A 143 -1.07 6.46 21.54
CA ASP A 143 -2.41 6.27 22.12
C ASP A 143 -3.47 5.86 21.10
N LEU A 144 -3.18 5.94 19.80
CA LEU A 144 -4.08 5.45 18.76
C LEU A 144 -4.13 3.92 18.74
N HIS A 145 -3.10 3.27 19.26
CA HIS A 145 -2.94 1.83 19.23
C HIS A 145 -3.22 1.23 20.61
N PRO A 146 -4.16 0.25 20.74
CA PRO A 146 -4.38 -0.49 21.98
C PRO A 146 -3.11 -1.10 22.59
N LEU A 147 -2.12 -1.48 21.76
CA LEU A 147 -0.82 -1.95 22.26
C LEU A 147 0.07 -0.87 22.89
N GLY A 148 -0.36 0.41 22.90
CA GLY A 148 0.31 1.52 23.59
C GLY A 148 1.66 1.94 22.99
N ARG A 149 1.97 1.52 21.77
CA ARG A 149 3.21 1.90 21.07
C ARG A 149 2.96 2.20 19.59
N LEU A 150 3.91 2.87 19.00
CA LEU A 150 3.99 2.95 17.53
C LEU A 150 4.43 1.60 16.96
N GLY A 151 4.05 1.32 15.70
CA GLY A 151 4.67 0.26 14.93
C GLY A 151 6.08 0.65 14.52
N GLU A 152 6.95 -0.34 14.37
CA GLU A 152 8.29 -0.20 13.82
C GLU A 152 8.33 -0.74 12.38
N ILE A 153 9.36 -0.38 11.63
CA ILE A 153 9.55 -0.88 10.26
C ILE A 153 9.62 -2.42 10.25
N SER A 154 10.24 -3.03 11.28
CA SER A 154 10.30 -4.47 11.45
C SER A 154 8.91 -5.12 11.56
N ASP A 155 7.96 -4.51 12.28
CA ASP A 155 6.59 -5.03 12.38
C ASP A 155 5.96 -5.15 10.97
N VAL A 156 6.21 -4.15 10.11
CA VAL A 156 5.69 -4.16 8.72
C VAL A 156 6.40 -5.20 7.86
N VAL A 157 7.72 -5.29 7.98
CA VAL A 157 8.53 -6.28 7.24
C VAL A 157 8.08 -7.69 7.58
N ASP A 158 7.89 -8.02 8.85
CA ASP A 158 7.45 -9.34 9.30
C ASP A 158 6.06 -9.70 8.72
N GLY A 159 5.13 -8.74 8.69
CA GLY A 159 3.81 -8.96 8.10
C GLY A 159 3.86 -9.18 6.57
N VAL A 160 4.70 -8.43 5.86
CA VAL A 160 4.89 -8.61 4.41
C VAL A 160 5.54 -9.95 4.11
N LEU A 161 6.55 -10.36 4.88
CA LEU A 161 7.21 -11.66 4.74
C LEU A 161 6.29 -12.82 5.10
N TYR A 162 5.40 -12.64 6.08
CA TYR A 162 4.34 -13.62 6.36
C TYR A 162 3.45 -13.83 5.13
N LEU A 163 2.92 -12.75 4.53
CA LEU A 163 2.07 -12.84 3.35
C LEU A 163 2.81 -13.44 2.15
N GLU A 164 4.11 -13.16 2.02
CA GLU A 164 4.93 -13.75 0.95
C GLU A 164 5.03 -15.27 1.08
N ARG A 165 5.22 -15.78 2.30
CA ARG A 165 5.35 -17.22 2.58
C ARG A 165 4.00 -17.95 2.61
N ALA A 166 2.91 -17.26 2.89
CA ALA A 166 1.58 -17.82 3.05
C ALA A 166 0.92 -18.09 1.68
N THR A 167 1.33 -19.15 1.01
CA THR A 167 0.94 -19.45 -0.39
C THR A 167 -0.56 -19.72 -0.59
N PHE A 168 -1.33 -19.95 0.49
CA PHE A 168 -2.78 -20.17 0.44
C PHE A 168 -3.57 -18.91 0.89
N VAL A 169 -2.91 -17.73 0.94
CA VAL A 169 -3.53 -16.45 1.31
C VAL A 169 -3.54 -15.52 0.10
N THR A 170 -4.74 -15.11 -0.34
CA THR A 170 -4.96 -14.11 -1.38
C THR A 170 -6.25 -13.34 -1.13
N GLY A 171 -6.31 -12.06 -1.48
CA GLY A 171 -7.44 -11.18 -1.23
C GLY A 171 -7.53 -10.65 0.21
N GLU A 172 -6.54 -10.97 1.05
CA GLU A 172 -6.52 -10.60 2.47
C GLU A 172 -5.95 -9.20 2.70
N THR A 173 -6.44 -8.56 3.76
CA THR A 173 -5.86 -7.32 4.31
C THR A 173 -5.38 -7.59 5.73
N LEU A 174 -4.08 -7.77 5.90
CA LEU A 174 -3.45 -8.00 7.19
C LEU A 174 -3.26 -6.66 7.94
N HIS A 175 -3.89 -6.51 9.11
CA HIS A 175 -3.73 -5.33 9.95
C HIS A 175 -2.43 -5.40 10.76
N ILE A 176 -1.58 -4.39 10.57
CA ILE A 176 -0.33 -4.19 11.32
C ILE A 176 -0.44 -2.81 11.97
N ASP A 177 -1.31 -2.73 12.96
CA ASP A 177 -1.83 -1.45 13.48
C ASP A 177 -1.94 -1.41 15.02
N GLY A 178 -1.37 -2.36 15.72
CA GLY A 178 -1.43 -2.43 17.17
C GLY A 178 -2.83 -2.51 17.75
N GLY A 179 -3.81 -3.00 16.97
CA GLY A 179 -5.21 -3.14 17.35
C GLY A 179 -6.07 -1.90 17.04
N GLN A 180 -5.55 -0.91 16.31
CA GLN A 180 -6.28 0.33 16.00
C GLN A 180 -7.63 0.06 15.32
N ALA A 181 -7.70 -0.85 14.36
CA ALA A 181 -8.92 -1.18 13.62
C ALA A 181 -9.86 -2.09 14.41
N ALA A 182 -9.33 -2.92 15.34
CA ALA A 182 -10.12 -3.89 16.09
C ALA A 182 -11.12 -3.25 17.08
N GLY A 183 -10.86 -2.04 17.53
CA GLY A 183 -11.79 -1.29 18.38
C GLY A 183 -11.15 -0.61 19.58
N ARG A 184 -11.86 0.40 20.08
CA ARG A 184 -11.82 1.00 21.43
C ARG A 184 -13.23 1.22 21.87
#